data_9611650c43bc67f415b7d6368e8c1885
#
_entry.id   9611650c43bc67f415b7d6368e8c1885
#
_cell.length_a   1.000
_cell.length_b   1.000
_cell.length_c   1.000
_cell.angle_alpha   90.00
_cell.angle_beta   90.00
_cell.angle_gamma   90.00
#
_symmetry.space_group_name_H-M   'P 1'
#
loop_
_entity.id
_entity.type
_entity.pdbx_description
1 polymer ?
#
loop_
_entity_poly.entity_id
_entity_poly.type
_entity_poly.pdbx_seq_one_letter_code
_entity_poly.pdbx_strand_id
1 'polypeptide(L)'
;MSRATVAASLIAVTQIFALAAHAESPEAARAREQLEPYRQLPKFQAPGEAFDARACMKGKSILSIPASSAVPFIKTIQESIEKLAGEIGFTYKPWENQGQVTQWVQGFDYAINNKFQLIELLAGADPRFVEPQVKAAKAAGLMVVAAHLTGYEQPIPGGATGVVPIDYKRAGGLLADWAIWKTDGKANASVMGVSDVLSTDSMFSGVKEEFAKCPNCKANYMNVSIPEMAVKTQSMAQGALTADPNIDYMIPIYDVLSQWVVPAVTISGRQDKVKTVTFNGTPFALTMVQDGKIEMDIGENLDWIGHAVLDAEMRMICGLPAVKDPKIPLLIFDKSNADTAGKPAQVSTGYGDAYLAGYRQLWKLK
;
A
#
# COMPACT_ATOMS: atom_id res chain seq x y z
N MET A 1 -4.86 81.87 -47.84
CA MET A 1 -4.97 80.39 -48.00
C MET A 1 -4.35 79.79 -46.82
N SER A 2 -5.20 79.44 -45.79
CA SER A 2 -4.76 78.86 -44.49
C SER A 2 -5.04 77.38 -44.56
N ARG A 3 -4.03 76.52 -44.31
CA ARG A 3 -4.16 75.08 -44.21
C ARG A 3 -4.25 74.77 -42.72
N ALA A 4 -5.40 74.26 -42.29
CA ALA A 4 -5.60 73.70 -40.96
C ALA A 4 -5.13 72.25 -40.98
N THR A 5 -4.21 71.90 -40.04
CA THR A 5 -3.72 70.55 -39.82
C THR A 5 -4.54 69.93 -38.67
N VAL A 6 -5.29 68.85 -38.93
CA VAL A 6 -6.03 68.05 -37.91
C VAL A 6 -5.09 67.00 -37.41
N ALA A 7 -4.76 67.05 -36.12
CA ALA A 7 -4.04 66.00 -35.43
C ALA A 7 -5.02 64.95 -34.85
N ALA A 8 -4.97 63.76 -35.37
CA ALA A 8 -5.74 62.64 -34.88
C ALA A 8 -4.96 61.95 -33.71
N SER A 9 -5.47 62.07 -32.49
CA SER A 9 -4.94 61.33 -31.32
C SER A 9 -5.47 59.91 -31.30
N LEU A 10 -4.61 58.92 -31.54
CA LEU A 10 -4.91 57.50 -31.29
C LEU A 10 -4.76 57.24 -29.78
N ILE A 11 -5.89 56.94 -29.13
CA ILE A 11 -5.91 56.41 -27.76
C ILE A 11 -5.76 54.89 -27.88
N ALA A 12 -4.58 54.37 -27.57
CA ALA A 12 -4.36 52.91 -27.42
C ALA A 12 -4.93 52.42 -26.07
N VAL A 13 -6.06 51.75 -26.14
CA VAL A 13 -6.65 51.06 -24.99
C VAL A 13 -5.90 49.74 -24.79
N THR A 14 -4.96 49.70 -23.86
CA THR A 14 -4.28 48.47 -23.42
C THR A 14 -5.22 47.70 -22.52
N GLN A 15 -5.88 46.68 -23.05
CA GLN A 15 -6.63 45.72 -22.22
C GLN A 15 -5.62 44.83 -21.49
N ILE A 16 -5.45 45.08 -20.19
CA ILE A 16 -4.74 44.19 -19.27
C ILE A 16 -5.70 43.02 -18.98
N PHE A 17 -5.51 41.91 -19.66
CA PHE A 17 -6.09 40.64 -19.23
C PHE A 17 -5.39 40.21 -17.95
N ALA A 18 -5.95 40.54 -16.78
CA ALA A 18 -5.61 39.91 -15.56
C ALA A 18 -6.03 38.44 -15.67
N LEU A 19 -5.05 37.52 -15.84
CA LEU A 19 -5.29 36.12 -15.54
C LEU A 19 -5.65 36.06 -14.07
N ALA A 20 -6.94 35.91 -13.77
CA ALA A 20 -7.35 35.54 -12.41
C ALA A 20 -6.69 34.21 -12.10
N ALA A 21 -5.67 34.20 -11.24
CA ALA A 21 -5.16 32.98 -10.66
C ALA A 21 -6.36 32.32 -9.98
N HIS A 22 -6.80 31.18 -10.49
CA HIS A 22 -7.88 30.44 -9.86
C HIS A 22 -7.36 30.01 -8.50
N ALA A 23 -7.94 30.52 -7.42
CA ALA A 23 -7.57 30.12 -6.07
C ALA A 23 -7.91 28.64 -5.91
N GLU A 24 -6.96 27.85 -5.39
CA GLU A 24 -7.17 26.44 -5.05
C GLU A 24 -8.39 26.28 -4.16
N SER A 25 -9.25 25.31 -4.43
CA SER A 25 -10.43 25.06 -3.59
C SER A 25 -10.00 24.65 -2.17
N PRO A 26 -10.83 24.93 -1.12
CA PRO A 26 -10.53 24.52 0.25
C PRO A 26 -10.31 23.01 0.38
N GLU A 27 -11.06 22.22 -0.38
CA GLU A 27 -10.95 20.76 -0.42
C GLU A 27 -9.61 20.30 -1.02
N ALA A 28 -9.17 20.93 -2.12
CA ALA A 28 -7.90 20.64 -2.74
C ALA A 28 -6.73 21.05 -1.84
N ALA A 29 -6.81 22.23 -1.22
CA ALA A 29 -5.79 22.70 -0.28
C ALA A 29 -5.63 21.76 0.91
N ARG A 30 -6.75 21.35 1.54
CA ARG A 30 -6.78 20.36 2.62
C ARG A 30 -6.15 19.03 2.17
N ALA A 31 -6.57 18.51 1.04
CA ALA A 31 -6.07 17.24 0.51
C ALA A 31 -4.56 17.31 0.24
N ARG A 32 -4.07 18.40 -0.35
CA ARG A 32 -2.63 18.62 -0.55
C ARG A 32 -1.85 18.62 0.76
N GLU A 33 -2.34 19.31 1.79
CA GLU A 33 -1.70 19.32 3.11
C GLU A 33 -1.61 17.93 3.74
N GLN A 34 -2.61 17.07 3.51
CA GLN A 34 -2.60 15.68 3.97
C GLN A 34 -1.53 14.82 3.28
N LEU A 35 -1.15 15.15 2.04
CA LEU A 35 -0.14 14.43 1.26
C LEU A 35 1.30 14.83 1.60
N GLU A 36 1.54 16.07 2.03
CA GLU A 36 2.90 16.61 2.22
C GLU A 36 3.81 15.77 3.14
N PRO A 37 3.35 15.23 4.28
CA PRO A 37 4.21 14.40 5.13
C PRO A 37 4.74 13.14 4.43
N TYR A 38 4.03 12.64 3.43
CA TYR A 38 4.33 11.40 2.71
C TYR A 38 5.14 11.63 1.42
N ARG A 39 5.53 12.86 1.14
CA ARG A 39 6.41 13.23 0.02
C ARG A 39 7.88 13.34 0.43
N GLN A 40 8.16 13.18 1.71
CA GLN A 40 9.50 13.25 2.29
C GLN A 40 10.03 11.84 2.56
N LEU A 41 11.36 11.66 2.43
CA LEU A 41 11.98 10.38 2.82
C LEU A 41 11.64 10.06 4.27
N PRO A 42 11.16 8.84 4.54
CA PRO A 42 10.75 8.44 5.87
C PRO A 42 11.95 8.35 6.82
N LYS A 43 11.71 8.69 8.09
CA LYS A 43 12.69 8.55 9.17
C LYS A 43 12.36 7.30 9.97
N PHE A 44 13.38 6.56 10.37
CA PHE A 44 13.19 5.43 11.26
C PHE A 44 12.66 5.89 12.63
N GLN A 45 11.61 5.22 13.10
CA GLN A 45 11.08 5.33 14.45
C GLN A 45 11.06 3.94 15.07
N ALA A 46 11.70 3.77 16.22
CA ALA A 46 11.71 2.49 16.90
C ALA A 46 10.27 2.14 17.37
N PRO A 47 9.73 0.95 17.01
CA PRO A 47 8.39 0.54 17.44
C PRO A 47 8.30 0.13 18.91
N GLY A 48 9.43 0.04 19.61
CA GLY A 48 9.51 -0.33 21.01
C GLY A 48 10.92 -0.26 21.56
N GLU A 49 11.14 -0.76 22.80
CA GLU A 49 12.43 -0.78 23.45
C GLU A 49 13.41 -1.75 22.77
N ALA A 50 14.70 -1.43 22.84
CA ALA A 50 15.75 -2.27 22.29
C ALA A 50 15.94 -3.57 23.07
N PHE A 51 16.15 -4.70 22.38
CA PHE A 51 16.34 -6.02 22.96
C PHE A 51 17.44 -6.82 22.25
N ASP A 52 17.98 -7.84 22.90
CA ASP A 52 18.94 -8.77 22.29
C ASP A 52 18.18 -9.82 21.47
N ALA A 53 18.10 -9.60 20.14
CA ALA A 53 17.37 -10.48 19.24
C ALA A 53 17.99 -11.89 19.16
N ARG A 54 19.32 -12.01 19.24
CA ARG A 54 20.01 -13.31 19.17
C ARG A 54 19.73 -14.15 20.40
N ALA A 55 19.79 -13.55 21.59
CA ALA A 55 19.48 -14.24 22.82
C ALA A 55 18.00 -14.63 22.87
N CYS A 56 17.12 -13.72 22.44
CA CYS A 56 15.66 -13.90 22.40
C CYS A 56 15.27 -15.06 21.45
N MET A 57 15.82 -15.11 20.26
CA MET A 57 15.42 -16.06 19.21
C MET A 57 16.22 -17.38 19.21
N LYS A 58 17.15 -17.58 20.14
CA LYS A 58 17.94 -18.80 20.21
C LYS A 58 17.07 -20.05 20.29
N GLY A 59 17.18 -20.93 19.31
CA GLY A 59 16.42 -22.19 19.22
C GLY A 59 14.93 -22.00 18.92
N LYS A 60 14.52 -20.82 18.45
CA LYS A 60 13.16 -20.53 18.02
C LYS A 60 12.97 -20.76 16.52
N SER A 61 11.70 -20.85 16.09
CA SER A 61 11.37 -21.01 14.69
C SER A 61 10.02 -20.38 14.34
N ILE A 62 9.93 -19.84 13.13
CA ILE A 62 8.72 -19.27 12.52
C ILE A 62 8.45 -20.01 11.21
N LEU A 63 7.20 -20.48 11.02
CA LEU A 63 6.71 -20.93 9.71
C LEU A 63 5.87 -19.80 9.10
N SER A 64 6.24 -19.33 7.92
CA SER A 64 5.47 -18.32 7.19
C SER A 64 4.57 -18.99 6.15
N ILE A 65 3.26 -18.80 6.27
CA ILE A 65 2.24 -19.22 5.31
C ILE A 65 1.77 -17.97 4.56
N PRO A 66 2.29 -17.70 3.34
CA PRO A 66 1.86 -16.56 2.54
C PRO A 66 0.47 -16.79 1.95
N ALA A 67 -0.22 -15.72 1.54
CA ALA A 67 -1.44 -15.88 0.74
C ALA A 67 -1.19 -16.74 -0.50
N SER A 68 -0.09 -16.48 -1.22
CA SER A 68 0.42 -17.33 -2.29
C SER A 68 1.90 -17.02 -2.53
N SER A 69 2.71 -18.05 -2.72
CA SER A 69 4.14 -17.91 -3.07
C SER A 69 4.37 -17.36 -4.49
N ALA A 70 3.33 -17.33 -5.33
CA ALA A 70 3.40 -16.78 -6.68
C ALA A 70 3.34 -15.24 -6.72
N VAL A 71 3.02 -14.57 -5.61
CA VAL A 71 2.90 -13.12 -5.54
C VAL A 71 4.26 -12.48 -5.24
N PRO A 72 4.88 -11.72 -6.18
CA PRO A 72 6.22 -11.17 -6.00
C PRO A 72 6.37 -10.26 -4.78
N PHE A 73 5.35 -9.46 -4.48
CA PHE A 73 5.28 -8.62 -3.29
C PHE A 73 5.52 -9.44 -2.00
N ILE A 74 4.78 -10.52 -1.82
CA ILE A 74 4.84 -11.39 -0.64
C ILE A 74 6.19 -12.10 -0.57
N LYS A 75 6.63 -12.65 -1.70
CA LYS A 75 7.92 -13.34 -1.80
C LYS A 75 9.09 -12.44 -1.38
N THR A 76 9.09 -11.19 -1.83
CA THR A 76 10.13 -10.23 -1.46
C THR A 76 10.19 -9.98 0.05
N ILE A 77 9.04 -9.86 0.72
CA ILE A 77 8.98 -9.69 2.18
C ILE A 77 9.53 -10.93 2.88
N GLN A 78 9.13 -12.15 2.44
CA GLN A 78 9.63 -13.39 3.01
C GLN A 78 11.15 -13.54 2.84
N GLU A 79 11.70 -13.23 1.66
CA GLU A 79 13.15 -13.28 1.40
C GLU A 79 13.92 -12.31 2.32
N SER A 80 13.36 -11.11 2.59
CA SER A 80 13.93 -10.18 3.57
C SER A 80 13.95 -10.77 4.97
N ILE A 81 12.82 -11.32 5.44
CA ILE A 81 12.74 -11.94 6.77
C ILE A 81 13.66 -13.17 6.89
N GLU A 82 13.72 -14.01 5.86
CA GLU A 82 14.60 -15.20 5.85
C GLU A 82 16.07 -14.82 5.98
N LYS A 83 16.50 -13.79 5.26
CA LYS A 83 17.87 -13.24 5.37
C LYS A 83 18.15 -12.73 6.78
N LEU A 84 17.23 -11.98 7.38
CA LEU A 84 17.36 -11.45 8.74
C LEU A 84 17.38 -12.58 9.78
N ALA A 85 16.53 -13.58 9.62
CA ALA A 85 16.51 -14.76 10.49
C ALA A 85 17.86 -15.50 10.46
N GLY A 86 18.47 -15.65 9.30
CA GLY A 86 19.84 -16.20 9.13
C GLY A 86 20.89 -15.34 9.84
N GLU A 87 20.82 -14.02 9.77
CA GLU A 87 21.75 -13.12 10.47
C GLU A 87 21.58 -13.17 11.99
N ILE A 88 20.34 -13.24 12.47
CA ILE A 88 20.02 -13.35 13.92
C ILE A 88 20.37 -14.73 14.46
N GLY A 89 20.18 -15.79 13.67
CA GLY A 89 20.54 -17.17 14.00
C GLY A 89 19.36 -18.00 14.52
N PHE A 90 18.19 -17.91 13.85
CA PHE A 90 17.03 -18.76 14.14
C PHE A 90 16.40 -19.31 12.83
N THR A 91 15.42 -20.21 12.95
CA THR A 91 14.79 -20.83 11.79
C THR A 91 13.57 -20.02 11.35
N TYR A 92 13.60 -19.47 10.14
CA TYR A 92 12.43 -18.98 9.43
C TYR A 92 12.22 -19.86 8.21
N LYS A 93 11.00 -20.34 7.99
CA LYS A 93 10.70 -21.24 6.88
C LYS A 93 9.47 -20.77 6.10
N PRO A 94 9.62 -20.33 4.86
CA PRO A 94 8.48 -20.13 3.96
C PRO A 94 7.79 -21.47 3.65
N TRP A 95 6.44 -21.44 3.65
CA TRP A 95 5.60 -22.55 3.22
C TRP A 95 5.11 -22.28 1.80
N GLU A 96 5.64 -23.03 0.85
CA GLU A 96 5.29 -22.88 -0.57
C GLU A 96 3.82 -23.29 -0.82
N ASN A 97 3.05 -22.41 -1.46
CA ASN A 97 1.66 -22.66 -1.82
C ASN A 97 1.22 -21.81 -3.01
N GLN A 98 0.07 -22.18 -3.62
CA GLN A 98 -0.55 -21.54 -4.77
C GLN A 98 -1.84 -20.76 -4.39
N GLY A 99 -1.99 -20.37 -3.12
CA GLY A 99 -3.16 -19.63 -2.63
C GLY A 99 -4.38 -20.50 -2.35
N GLN A 100 -4.22 -21.83 -2.28
CA GLN A 100 -5.31 -22.72 -1.95
C GLN A 100 -5.41 -22.90 -0.44
N VAL A 101 -6.61 -22.74 0.13
CA VAL A 101 -6.86 -22.91 1.58
C VAL A 101 -6.39 -24.29 2.07
N THR A 102 -6.57 -25.34 1.28
CA THR A 102 -6.09 -26.68 1.61
C THR A 102 -4.57 -26.75 1.80
N GLN A 103 -3.81 -25.95 1.05
CA GLN A 103 -2.37 -25.87 1.21
C GLN A 103 -1.97 -25.08 2.47
N TRP A 104 -2.75 -24.07 2.85
CA TRP A 104 -2.57 -23.40 4.15
C TRP A 104 -2.80 -24.37 5.31
N VAL A 105 -3.89 -25.15 5.25
CA VAL A 105 -4.16 -26.22 6.25
C VAL A 105 -2.96 -27.16 6.40
N GLN A 106 -2.37 -27.62 5.29
CA GLN A 106 -1.17 -28.45 5.31
C GLN A 106 0.04 -27.75 5.98
N GLY A 107 0.16 -26.43 5.76
CA GLY A 107 1.17 -25.62 6.44
C GLY A 107 0.98 -25.58 7.96
N PHE A 108 -0.26 -25.45 8.44
CA PHE A 108 -0.58 -25.55 9.87
C PHE A 108 -0.21 -26.91 10.44
N ASP A 109 -0.59 -28.00 9.79
CA ASP A 109 -0.27 -29.35 10.21
C ASP A 109 1.25 -29.56 10.28
N TYR A 110 1.98 -29.06 9.28
CA TYR A 110 3.43 -29.11 9.27
C TYR A 110 4.04 -28.33 10.44
N ALA A 111 3.55 -27.13 10.73
CA ALA A 111 4.06 -26.31 11.82
C ALA A 111 3.84 -26.98 13.20
N ILE A 112 2.65 -27.55 13.42
CA ILE A 112 2.30 -28.25 14.65
C ILE A 112 3.19 -29.47 14.84
N ASN A 113 3.31 -30.33 13.81
CA ASN A 113 4.08 -31.56 13.87
C ASN A 113 5.59 -31.30 14.07
N ASN A 114 6.11 -30.19 13.56
CA ASN A 114 7.52 -29.79 13.69
C ASN A 114 7.77 -28.81 14.84
N LYS A 115 6.75 -28.53 15.68
CA LYS A 115 6.86 -27.73 16.92
C LYS A 115 7.44 -26.33 16.70
N PHE A 116 6.99 -25.64 15.63
CA PHE A 116 7.30 -24.23 15.45
C PHE A 116 6.75 -23.40 16.62
N GLN A 117 7.35 -22.25 16.90
CA GLN A 117 6.88 -21.35 17.95
C GLN A 117 5.77 -20.43 17.44
N LEU A 118 5.85 -20.05 16.15
CA LEU A 118 4.92 -19.12 15.55
C LEU A 118 4.59 -19.54 14.12
N ILE A 119 3.32 -19.40 13.74
CA ILE A 119 2.84 -19.42 12.37
C ILE A 119 2.54 -17.99 11.96
N GLU A 120 3.27 -17.48 10.98
CA GLU A 120 2.98 -16.21 10.29
C GLU A 120 2.00 -16.46 9.15
N LEU A 121 0.89 -15.75 9.14
CA LEU A 121 -0.03 -15.67 8.00
C LEU A 121 0.23 -14.35 7.29
N LEU A 122 0.93 -14.38 6.16
CA LEU A 122 1.46 -13.18 5.51
C LEU A 122 0.60 -12.71 4.35
N ALA A 123 0.24 -11.42 4.39
CA ALA A 123 -0.29 -10.62 3.28
C ALA A 123 -1.46 -11.27 2.53
N GLY A 124 -2.53 -11.60 3.26
CA GLY A 124 -3.78 -12.11 2.68
C GLY A 124 -4.08 -13.59 2.98
N ALA A 125 -3.18 -14.32 3.64
CA ALA A 125 -3.53 -15.60 4.25
C ALA A 125 -4.45 -15.36 5.46
N ASP A 126 -5.75 -15.27 5.20
CA ASP A 126 -6.73 -14.81 6.19
C ASP A 126 -7.09 -15.93 7.19
N PRO A 127 -6.82 -15.73 8.49
CA PRO A 127 -7.11 -16.73 9.52
C PRO A 127 -8.59 -17.08 9.65
N ARG A 128 -9.51 -16.26 9.16
CA ARG A 128 -10.96 -16.57 9.15
C ARG A 128 -11.30 -17.78 8.28
N PHE A 129 -10.51 -18.06 7.25
CA PHE A 129 -10.71 -19.24 6.40
C PHE A 129 -10.15 -20.53 7.00
N VAL A 130 -9.35 -20.43 8.06
CA VAL A 130 -8.65 -21.55 8.71
C VAL A 130 -8.80 -21.52 10.25
N GLU A 131 -9.92 -21.00 10.75
CA GLU A 131 -10.18 -20.92 12.21
C GLU A 131 -9.99 -22.24 12.97
N PRO A 132 -10.42 -23.41 12.46
CA PRO A 132 -10.15 -24.68 13.13
C PRO A 132 -8.65 -24.96 13.30
N GLN A 133 -7.84 -24.63 12.30
CA GLN A 133 -6.38 -24.79 12.31
C GLN A 133 -5.72 -23.79 13.25
N VAL A 134 -6.18 -22.54 13.27
CA VAL A 134 -5.75 -21.53 14.25
C VAL A 134 -5.97 -22.04 15.67
N LYS A 135 -7.16 -22.58 15.95
CA LYS A 135 -7.50 -23.16 17.26
C LYS A 135 -6.61 -24.35 17.59
N ALA A 136 -6.36 -25.25 16.64
CA ALA A 136 -5.50 -26.42 16.83
C ALA A 136 -4.03 -26.01 17.10
N ALA A 137 -3.50 -25.05 16.35
CA ALA A 137 -2.14 -24.53 16.54
C ALA A 137 -1.98 -23.89 17.94
N LYS A 138 -2.94 -23.08 18.38
CA LYS A 138 -2.93 -22.49 19.73
C LYS A 138 -3.05 -23.54 20.83
N ALA A 139 -3.87 -24.57 20.65
CA ALA A 139 -3.96 -25.68 21.57
C ALA A 139 -2.66 -26.50 21.68
N ALA A 140 -1.88 -26.54 20.59
CA ALA A 140 -0.53 -27.13 20.55
C ALA A 140 0.57 -26.19 21.08
N GLY A 141 0.21 -24.97 21.52
CA GLY A 141 1.14 -23.99 22.10
C GLY A 141 1.84 -23.09 21.08
N LEU A 142 1.42 -23.10 19.81
CA LEU A 142 1.96 -22.19 18.79
C LEU A 142 1.22 -20.86 18.83
N MET A 143 1.94 -19.77 18.51
CA MET A 143 1.33 -18.48 18.19
C MET A 143 0.90 -18.46 16.73
N VAL A 144 -0.19 -17.75 16.43
CA VAL A 144 -0.64 -17.50 15.05
C VAL A 144 -0.76 -16.00 14.88
N VAL A 145 0.00 -15.43 13.96
CA VAL A 145 0.07 -13.98 13.71
C VAL A 145 -0.35 -13.69 12.29
N ALA A 146 -1.29 -12.74 12.12
CA ALA A 146 -1.65 -12.23 10.80
C ALA A 146 -0.84 -10.97 10.54
N ALA A 147 0.12 -11.07 9.61
CA ALA A 147 1.01 -9.98 9.24
C ALA A 147 0.58 -9.36 7.90
N HIS A 148 0.62 -8.03 7.83
CA HIS A 148 0.27 -7.28 6.61
C HIS A 148 -1.12 -7.66 6.04
N LEU A 149 -2.12 -7.76 6.92
CA LEU A 149 -3.48 -8.16 6.55
C LEU A 149 -4.55 -7.18 7.07
N THR A 150 -4.33 -6.55 8.22
CA THR A 150 -5.30 -5.69 8.90
C THR A 150 -4.84 -4.24 8.96
N GLY A 151 -5.82 -3.30 8.97
CA GLY A 151 -5.59 -1.93 9.41
C GLY A 151 -5.52 -1.82 10.94
N TYR A 152 -5.11 -0.66 11.45
CA TYR A 152 -4.98 -0.41 12.90
C TYR A 152 -6.31 -0.46 13.64
N GLU A 153 -7.41 -0.15 12.96
CA GLU A 153 -8.76 -0.13 13.51
C GLU A 153 -9.47 -1.49 13.44
N GLN A 154 -8.92 -2.44 12.70
CA GLN A 154 -9.54 -3.75 12.52
C GLN A 154 -9.22 -4.68 13.70
N PRO A 155 -10.18 -5.52 14.15
CA PRO A 155 -9.94 -6.49 15.19
C PRO A 155 -9.01 -7.62 14.72
N ILE A 156 -8.41 -8.34 15.68
CA ILE A 156 -7.63 -9.55 15.37
C ILE A 156 -8.55 -10.60 14.75
N PRO A 157 -8.31 -11.04 13.50
CA PRO A 157 -9.21 -11.93 12.77
C PRO A 157 -9.05 -13.40 13.16
N GLY A 158 -10.13 -14.18 12.99
CA GLY A 158 -10.10 -15.67 13.04
C GLY A 158 -9.49 -16.29 14.29
N GLY A 159 -9.50 -15.58 15.42
CA GLY A 159 -8.92 -16.06 16.68
C GLY A 159 -7.40 -16.14 16.70
N ALA A 160 -6.68 -15.49 15.78
CA ALA A 160 -5.22 -15.38 15.80
C ALA A 160 -4.70 -14.85 17.15
N THR A 161 -3.42 -15.08 17.45
CA THR A 161 -2.78 -14.62 18.69
C THR A 161 -2.48 -13.14 18.64
N GLY A 162 -2.15 -12.63 17.45
CA GLY A 162 -1.81 -11.24 17.23
C GLY A 162 -1.86 -10.83 15.75
N VAL A 163 -1.62 -9.56 15.51
CA VAL A 163 -1.53 -8.96 14.17
C VAL A 163 -0.30 -8.07 14.07
N VAL A 164 0.23 -7.93 12.87
CA VAL A 164 1.16 -6.85 12.49
C VAL A 164 0.43 -5.99 11.46
N PRO A 165 -0.24 -4.92 11.90
CA PRO A 165 -1.13 -4.13 11.05
C PRO A 165 -0.35 -3.12 10.20
N ILE A 166 -0.99 -2.64 9.14
CA ILE A 166 -0.53 -1.55 8.28
C ILE A 166 -1.57 -0.42 8.35
N ASP A 167 -1.15 0.82 8.07
CA ASP A 167 -2.08 1.95 8.04
C ASP A 167 -2.86 2.01 6.70
N TYR A 168 -3.61 0.95 6.42
CA TYR A 168 -4.41 0.83 5.20
C TYR A 168 -5.47 1.91 5.07
N LYS A 169 -6.08 2.30 6.19
CA LYS A 169 -7.08 3.38 6.17
C LYS A 169 -6.45 4.68 5.71
N ARG A 170 -5.25 4.98 6.21
CA ARG A 170 -4.51 6.17 5.78
C ARG A 170 -4.07 6.06 4.32
N ALA A 171 -3.56 4.90 3.89
CA ALA A 171 -3.19 4.69 2.49
C ALA A 171 -4.39 4.94 1.56
N GLY A 172 -5.56 4.38 1.87
CA GLY A 172 -6.79 4.65 1.13
C GLY A 172 -7.15 6.13 1.10
N GLY A 173 -7.04 6.81 2.25
CA GLY A 173 -7.29 8.26 2.34
C GLY A 173 -6.35 9.08 1.45
N LEU A 174 -5.08 8.75 1.41
CA LEU A 174 -4.09 9.44 0.55
C LEU A 174 -4.37 9.27 -0.95
N LEU A 175 -4.88 8.10 -1.38
CA LEU A 175 -5.33 7.90 -2.77
C LEU A 175 -6.47 8.85 -3.13
N ALA A 176 -7.43 9.01 -2.21
CA ALA A 176 -8.54 9.94 -2.37
C ALA A 176 -8.05 11.41 -2.35
N ASP A 177 -7.21 11.77 -1.38
CA ASP A 177 -6.64 13.12 -1.25
C ASP A 177 -5.89 13.52 -2.52
N TRP A 178 -5.15 12.59 -3.16
CA TRP A 178 -4.49 12.88 -4.43
C TRP A 178 -5.48 13.26 -5.53
N ALA A 179 -6.54 12.46 -5.72
CA ALA A 179 -7.56 12.73 -6.73
C ALA A 179 -8.29 14.06 -6.43
N ILE A 180 -8.65 14.32 -5.17
CA ILE A 180 -9.30 15.57 -4.73
C ILE A 180 -8.40 16.77 -5.02
N TRP A 181 -7.12 16.70 -4.66
CA TRP A 181 -6.15 17.77 -4.94
C TRP A 181 -6.03 18.06 -6.42
N LYS A 182 -5.75 17.03 -7.24
CA LYS A 182 -5.45 17.18 -8.67
C LYS A 182 -6.66 17.64 -9.51
N THR A 183 -7.87 17.46 -9.01
CA THR A 183 -9.10 17.87 -9.66
C THR A 183 -9.71 19.16 -9.09
N ASP A 184 -8.96 19.85 -8.21
CA ASP A 184 -9.45 21.05 -7.52
C ASP A 184 -10.81 20.82 -6.82
N GLY A 185 -10.94 19.71 -6.10
CA GLY A 185 -12.14 19.37 -5.33
C GLY A 185 -13.33 18.88 -6.18
N LYS A 186 -13.09 18.27 -7.35
CA LYS A 186 -14.14 17.80 -8.27
C LYS A 186 -13.92 16.37 -8.76
N ALA A 187 -13.19 15.56 -8.03
CA ALA A 187 -12.85 14.20 -8.43
C ALA A 187 -14.09 13.35 -8.69
N ASN A 188 -14.08 12.62 -9.80
CA ASN A 188 -15.03 11.55 -10.11
C ASN A 188 -14.28 10.24 -10.31
N ALA A 189 -14.19 9.43 -9.26
CA ALA A 189 -13.33 8.27 -9.20
C ALA A 189 -14.09 6.94 -9.32
N SER A 190 -13.43 5.95 -9.91
CA SER A 190 -13.81 4.55 -9.80
C SER A 190 -12.77 3.81 -8.98
N VAL A 191 -13.18 3.34 -7.80
CA VAL A 191 -12.32 2.67 -6.82
C VAL A 191 -12.49 1.17 -6.93
N MET A 192 -11.38 0.45 -7.11
CA MET A 192 -11.41 -1.00 -7.27
C MET A 192 -10.57 -1.68 -6.18
N GLY A 193 -11.21 -2.64 -5.47
CA GLY A 193 -10.59 -3.45 -4.43
C GLY A 193 -10.65 -4.94 -4.71
N VAL A 194 -10.27 -5.72 -3.70
CA VAL A 194 -10.25 -7.19 -3.75
C VAL A 194 -11.11 -7.73 -2.60
N SER A 195 -12.23 -8.39 -2.93
CA SER A 195 -13.30 -8.73 -1.97
C SER A 195 -12.91 -9.71 -0.87
N ASP A 196 -11.94 -10.56 -1.14
CA ASP A 196 -11.43 -11.60 -0.23
C ASP A 196 -10.12 -11.21 0.48
N VAL A 197 -9.77 -9.92 0.42
CA VAL A 197 -8.64 -9.35 1.16
C VAL A 197 -9.15 -8.40 2.25
N LEU A 198 -8.90 -8.72 3.51
CA LEU A 198 -9.46 -8.03 4.67
C LEU A 198 -9.10 -6.54 4.74
N SER A 199 -7.90 -6.17 4.32
CA SER A 199 -7.45 -4.77 4.27
C SER A 199 -8.21 -3.89 3.27
N THR A 200 -8.93 -4.48 2.30
CA THR A 200 -9.80 -3.75 1.38
C THR A 200 -10.84 -2.90 2.11
N ASP A 201 -11.45 -3.43 3.17
CA ASP A 201 -12.45 -2.69 3.95
C ASP A 201 -11.84 -1.45 4.62
N SER A 202 -10.63 -1.58 5.17
CA SER A 202 -9.88 -0.48 5.77
C SER A 202 -9.54 0.59 4.73
N MET A 203 -8.99 0.21 3.57
CA MET A 203 -8.67 1.14 2.49
C MET A 203 -9.92 1.84 1.95
N PHE A 204 -11.00 1.11 1.69
CA PHE A 204 -12.26 1.71 1.26
C PHE A 204 -12.84 2.67 2.28
N SER A 205 -12.68 2.37 3.59
CA SER A 205 -13.08 3.29 4.65
C SER A 205 -12.32 4.61 4.56
N GLY A 206 -11.00 4.56 4.36
CA GLY A 206 -10.17 5.75 4.17
C GLY A 206 -10.58 6.57 2.94
N VAL A 207 -10.77 5.91 1.79
CA VAL A 207 -11.24 6.58 0.57
C VAL A 207 -12.59 7.26 0.80
N LYS A 208 -13.57 6.54 1.39
CA LYS A 208 -14.92 7.07 1.65
C LYS A 208 -14.89 8.27 2.58
N GLU A 209 -14.05 8.22 3.63
CA GLU A 209 -13.93 9.31 4.60
C GLU A 209 -13.40 10.60 3.95
N GLU A 210 -12.41 10.52 3.06
CA GLU A 210 -11.86 11.70 2.41
C GLU A 210 -12.81 12.24 1.32
N PHE A 211 -13.45 11.37 0.53
CA PHE A 211 -14.46 11.78 -0.43
C PHE A 211 -15.67 12.43 0.23
N ALA A 212 -16.08 11.99 1.43
CA ALA A 212 -17.18 12.62 2.18
C ALA A 212 -16.90 14.07 2.60
N LYS A 213 -15.62 14.46 2.67
CA LYS A 213 -15.18 15.84 2.96
C LYS A 213 -15.12 16.72 1.70
N CYS A 214 -15.48 16.19 0.54
CA CYS A 214 -15.44 16.86 -0.75
C CYS A 214 -16.84 16.86 -1.42
N PRO A 215 -17.68 17.88 -1.21
CA PRO A 215 -19.08 17.87 -1.65
C PRO A 215 -19.29 17.74 -3.16
N ASN A 216 -18.31 18.16 -3.96
CA ASN A 216 -18.36 18.08 -5.43
C ASN A 216 -17.66 16.84 -5.98
N CYS A 217 -17.13 15.96 -5.11
CA CYS A 217 -16.47 14.74 -5.51
C CYS A 217 -17.44 13.56 -5.57
N LYS A 218 -17.12 12.56 -6.39
CA LYS A 218 -17.89 11.32 -6.53
C LYS A 218 -16.96 10.12 -6.57
N ALA A 219 -17.40 9.01 -6.00
CA ALA A 219 -16.69 7.74 -6.11
C ALA A 219 -17.68 6.59 -6.24
N ASN A 220 -17.47 5.70 -7.20
CA ASN A 220 -18.08 4.37 -7.21
C ASN A 220 -17.07 3.33 -6.71
N TYR A 221 -17.58 2.21 -6.21
CA TYR A 221 -16.77 1.15 -5.61
C TYR A 221 -17.08 -0.19 -6.26
N MET A 222 -16.05 -0.92 -6.64
CA MET A 222 -16.17 -2.26 -7.20
C MET A 222 -15.12 -3.19 -6.59
N ASN A 223 -15.41 -4.46 -6.54
CA ASN A 223 -14.51 -5.49 -6.04
C ASN A 223 -14.38 -6.62 -7.05
N VAL A 224 -13.20 -7.22 -7.09
CA VAL A 224 -12.91 -8.48 -7.76
C VAL A 224 -12.38 -9.46 -6.73
N SER A 225 -12.64 -10.76 -6.88
CA SER A 225 -12.01 -11.77 -6.02
C SER A 225 -10.61 -12.14 -6.53
N ILE A 226 -9.73 -12.64 -5.67
CA ILE A 226 -8.37 -13.08 -6.06
C ILE A 226 -8.42 -14.06 -7.25
N PRO A 227 -9.26 -15.13 -7.26
CA PRO A 227 -9.31 -16.05 -8.39
C PRO A 227 -9.77 -15.41 -9.71
N GLU A 228 -10.55 -14.34 -9.64
CA GLU A 228 -11.13 -13.66 -10.82
C GLU A 228 -10.29 -12.46 -11.28
N MET A 229 -9.29 -12.06 -10.51
CA MET A 229 -8.53 -10.82 -10.71
C MET A 229 -8.00 -10.69 -12.14
N ALA A 230 -7.28 -11.70 -12.62
CA ALA A 230 -6.69 -11.67 -13.96
C ALA A 230 -7.72 -11.70 -15.10
N VAL A 231 -8.91 -12.24 -14.86
CA VAL A 231 -9.93 -12.43 -15.89
C VAL A 231 -10.92 -11.28 -15.95
N LYS A 232 -11.29 -10.71 -14.80
CA LYS A 232 -12.40 -9.74 -14.71
C LYS A 232 -11.96 -8.28 -14.55
N THR A 233 -10.78 -7.99 -13.98
CA THR A 233 -10.37 -6.62 -13.64
C THR A 233 -10.44 -5.69 -14.85
N GLN A 234 -9.89 -6.09 -16.00
CA GLN A 234 -9.86 -5.25 -17.18
C GLN A 234 -11.27 -4.94 -17.71
N SER A 235 -12.14 -5.96 -17.83
CA SER A 235 -13.51 -5.77 -18.31
C SER A 235 -14.37 -4.95 -17.35
N MET A 236 -14.17 -5.10 -16.04
CA MET A 236 -14.85 -4.28 -15.03
C MET A 236 -14.42 -2.81 -15.12
N ALA A 237 -13.12 -2.54 -15.29
CA ALA A 237 -12.61 -1.18 -15.46
C ALA A 237 -13.17 -0.52 -16.75
N GLN A 238 -13.19 -1.25 -17.88
CA GLN A 238 -13.80 -0.78 -19.12
C GLN A 238 -15.31 -0.53 -18.96
N GLY A 239 -16.01 -1.42 -18.25
CA GLY A 239 -17.43 -1.25 -17.94
C GLY A 239 -17.71 0.03 -17.13
N ALA A 240 -16.90 0.33 -16.12
CA ALA A 240 -17.01 1.56 -15.34
C ALA A 240 -16.80 2.81 -16.19
N LEU A 241 -15.73 2.81 -17.02
CA LEU A 241 -15.41 3.92 -17.94
C LEU A 241 -16.49 4.15 -19.01
N THR A 242 -17.20 3.10 -19.40
CA THR A 242 -18.31 3.17 -20.34
C THR A 242 -19.58 3.70 -19.68
N ALA A 243 -19.86 3.24 -18.46
CA ALA A 243 -21.04 3.62 -17.69
C ALA A 243 -21.01 5.09 -17.24
N ASP A 244 -19.83 5.60 -16.89
CA ASP A 244 -19.65 7.01 -16.56
C ASP A 244 -18.49 7.63 -17.37
N PRO A 245 -18.80 8.39 -18.44
CA PRO A 245 -17.79 9.06 -19.25
C PRO A 245 -17.08 10.23 -18.54
N ASN A 246 -17.53 10.62 -17.35
CA ASN A 246 -16.93 11.71 -16.56
C ASN A 246 -15.92 11.22 -15.52
N ILE A 247 -15.68 9.91 -15.39
CA ILE A 247 -14.60 9.40 -14.52
C ILE A 247 -13.28 10.05 -14.97
N ASP A 248 -12.58 10.64 -14.00
CA ASP A 248 -11.25 11.25 -14.16
C ASP A 248 -10.16 10.46 -13.43
N TYR A 249 -10.54 9.61 -12.43
CA TYR A 249 -9.60 8.75 -11.71
C TYR A 249 -10.06 7.29 -11.64
N MET A 250 -9.13 6.39 -11.97
CA MET A 250 -9.19 4.97 -11.60
C MET A 250 -8.28 4.76 -10.39
N ILE A 251 -8.84 4.22 -9.31
CA ILE A 251 -8.14 3.99 -8.04
C ILE A 251 -8.14 2.48 -7.72
N PRO A 252 -7.31 1.66 -8.41
CA PRO A 252 -7.02 0.31 -7.94
C PRO A 252 -6.24 0.42 -6.63
N ILE A 253 -6.85 0.00 -5.52
CA ILE A 253 -6.26 0.17 -4.18
C ILE A 253 -5.06 -0.75 -3.91
N TYR A 254 -4.77 -1.69 -4.79
CA TYR A 254 -3.54 -2.49 -4.82
C TYR A 254 -2.94 -2.40 -6.21
N ASP A 255 -1.65 -2.16 -6.28
CA ASP A 255 -0.94 -1.90 -7.53
C ASP A 255 -0.98 -3.07 -8.52
N VAL A 256 -1.09 -4.30 -8.03
CA VAL A 256 -1.27 -5.49 -8.87
C VAL A 256 -2.46 -5.36 -9.83
N LEU A 257 -3.54 -4.69 -9.43
CA LEU A 257 -4.71 -4.44 -10.27
C LEU A 257 -4.40 -3.51 -11.44
N SER A 258 -3.38 -2.65 -11.30
CA SER A 258 -2.96 -1.72 -12.35
C SER A 258 -2.50 -2.41 -13.62
N GLN A 259 -2.07 -3.69 -13.52
CA GLN A 259 -1.73 -4.50 -14.70
C GLN A 259 -2.89 -4.63 -15.70
N TRP A 260 -4.12 -4.53 -15.23
CA TRP A 260 -5.34 -4.62 -16.05
C TRP A 260 -6.09 -3.30 -16.15
N VAL A 261 -6.05 -2.47 -15.10
CA VAL A 261 -6.73 -1.16 -15.09
C VAL A 261 -6.09 -0.20 -16.08
N VAL A 262 -4.76 -0.10 -16.11
CA VAL A 262 -4.07 0.80 -17.04
C VAL A 262 -4.31 0.44 -18.51
N PRO A 263 -4.20 -0.84 -18.93
CA PRO A 263 -4.63 -1.26 -20.26
C PRO A 263 -6.11 -0.96 -20.56
N ALA A 264 -7.01 -1.12 -19.57
CA ALA A 264 -8.43 -0.81 -19.75
C ALA A 264 -8.64 0.68 -20.10
N VAL A 265 -7.95 1.59 -19.39
CA VAL A 265 -7.97 3.04 -19.68
C VAL A 265 -7.46 3.32 -21.09
N THR A 266 -6.34 2.69 -21.48
CA THR A 266 -5.73 2.85 -22.82
C THR A 266 -6.64 2.36 -23.94
N ILE A 267 -7.19 1.13 -23.81
CA ILE A 267 -8.08 0.52 -24.80
C ILE A 267 -9.38 1.34 -24.95
N SER A 268 -9.83 1.96 -23.85
CA SER A 268 -10.98 2.87 -23.87
C SER A 268 -10.67 4.24 -24.50
N GLY A 269 -9.44 4.49 -24.96
CA GLY A 269 -9.00 5.76 -25.56
C GLY A 269 -9.01 6.93 -24.58
N ARG A 270 -8.84 6.67 -23.28
CA ARG A 270 -9.03 7.68 -22.22
C ARG A 270 -7.76 8.04 -21.44
N GLN A 271 -6.60 7.55 -21.86
CA GLN A 271 -5.31 7.74 -21.17
C GLN A 271 -4.92 9.22 -20.93
N ASP A 272 -5.43 10.14 -21.75
CA ASP A 272 -5.15 11.58 -21.60
C ASP A 272 -6.04 12.25 -20.54
N LYS A 273 -7.21 11.66 -20.26
CA LYS A 273 -8.25 12.22 -19.37
C LYS A 273 -8.34 11.50 -18.04
N VAL A 274 -8.20 10.18 -18.04
CA VAL A 274 -8.32 9.34 -16.83
C VAL A 274 -6.94 9.03 -16.30
N LYS A 275 -6.71 9.36 -15.05
CA LYS A 275 -5.48 9.08 -14.33
C LYS A 275 -5.65 7.83 -13.44
N THR A 276 -4.56 7.15 -13.19
CA THR A 276 -4.53 5.99 -12.27
C THR A 276 -3.64 6.32 -11.10
N VAL A 277 -4.13 6.05 -9.89
CA VAL A 277 -3.36 6.12 -8.65
C VAL A 277 -3.54 4.82 -7.88
N THR A 278 -2.50 4.36 -7.16
CA THR A 278 -2.50 3.04 -6.54
C THR A 278 -1.62 2.97 -5.30
N PHE A 279 -1.50 1.78 -4.70
CA PHE A 279 -0.75 1.54 -3.47
C PHE A 279 -0.02 0.19 -3.54
N ASN A 280 1.13 0.09 -2.98
CA ASN A 280 2.08 -0.95 -2.56
C ASN A 280 3.53 -0.62 -2.96
N GLY A 281 3.79 0.13 -4.03
CA GLY A 281 5.14 0.52 -4.43
C GLY A 281 5.98 -0.62 -4.99
N THR A 282 5.36 -1.58 -5.67
CA THR A 282 6.12 -2.65 -6.33
C THR A 282 6.92 -2.10 -7.51
N PRO A 283 8.08 -2.72 -7.85
CA PRO A 283 8.92 -2.22 -8.93
C PRO A 283 8.21 -2.04 -10.27
N PHE A 284 7.25 -2.92 -10.61
CA PHE A 284 6.52 -2.78 -11.86
C PHE A 284 5.61 -1.54 -11.86
N ALA A 285 4.92 -1.26 -10.73
CA ALA A 285 4.06 -0.10 -10.60
C ALA A 285 4.87 1.20 -10.60
N LEU A 286 5.98 1.26 -9.86
CA LEU A 286 6.90 2.40 -9.88
C LEU A 286 7.49 2.64 -11.28
N THR A 287 7.79 1.58 -12.05
CA THR A 287 8.18 1.71 -13.47
C THR A 287 7.04 2.30 -14.29
N MET A 288 5.78 1.93 -14.02
CA MET A 288 4.64 2.54 -14.69
C MET A 288 4.45 4.02 -14.30
N VAL A 289 4.83 4.43 -13.09
CA VAL A 289 4.89 5.85 -12.69
C VAL A 289 5.99 6.58 -13.49
N GLN A 290 7.19 5.98 -13.61
CA GLN A 290 8.29 6.52 -14.43
C GLN A 290 7.88 6.72 -15.90
N ASP A 291 7.08 5.79 -16.43
CA ASP A 291 6.55 5.85 -17.79
C ASP A 291 5.36 6.82 -17.96
N GLY A 292 4.81 7.36 -16.84
CA GLY A 292 3.63 8.22 -16.85
C GLY A 292 2.31 7.49 -17.09
N LYS A 293 2.28 6.16 -16.95
CA LYS A 293 1.09 5.31 -17.07
C LYS A 293 0.26 5.29 -15.78
N ILE A 294 0.92 5.42 -14.64
CA ILE A 294 0.35 5.66 -13.31
C ILE A 294 0.78 7.07 -12.90
N GLU A 295 -0.14 7.86 -12.36
CA GLU A 295 0.17 9.23 -11.95
C GLU A 295 0.85 9.27 -10.59
N MET A 296 0.44 8.40 -9.66
CA MET A 296 0.99 8.31 -8.31
C MET A 296 0.81 6.91 -7.76
N ASP A 297 1.83 6.45 -7.04
CA ASP A 297 1.80 5.21 -6.24
C ASP A 297 2.22 5.54 -4.80
N ILE A 298 1.46 5.07 -3.84
CA ILE A 298 1.85 5.11 -2.43
C ILE A 298 2.66 3.86 -2.16
N GLY A 299 3.96 4.03 -2.02
CA GLY A 299 4.87 2.92 -1.81
C GLY A 299 5.05 2.55 -0.34
N GLU A 300 5.24 1.26 -0.13
CA GLU A 300 5.78 0.66 1.08
C GLU A 300 7.13 0.04 0.76
N ASN A 301 8.13 0.25 1.61
CA ASN A 301 9.42 -0.42 1.44
C ASN A 301 9.31 -1.88 1.90
N LEU A 302 9.37 -2.85 0.98
CA LEU A 302 9.15 -4.27 1.25
C LEU A 302 10.18 -4.85 2.21
N ASP A 303 11.42 -4.41 2.15
CA ASP A 303 12.47 -4.81 3.10
C ASP A 303 12.23 -4.22 4.49
N TRP A 304 11.76 -2.97 4.58
CA TRP A 304 11.35 -2.36 5.86
C TRP A 304 10.15 -3.10 6.46
N ILE A 305 9.16 -3.50 5.63
CA ILE A 305 8.05 -4.35 6.08
C ILE A 305 8.60 -5.64 6.71
N GLY A 306 9.53 -6.31 6.03
CA GLY A 306 10.16 -7.52 6.57
C GLY A 306 10.79 -7.31 7.94
N HIS A 307 11.51 -6.19 8.13
CA HIS A 307 12.09 -5.83 9.44
C HIS A 307 11.01 -5.58 10.50
N ALA A 308 9.95 -4.86 10.15
CA ALA A 308 8.89 -4.48 11.08
C ALA A 308 8.03 -5.68 11.50
N VAL A 309 7.71 -6.56 10.55
CA VAL A 309 6.99 -7.82 10.82
C VAL A 309 7.82 -8.69 11.75
N LEU A 310 9.08 -8.90 11.41
CA LEU A 310 9.98 -9.71 12.23
C LEU A 310 10.18 -9.14 13.64
N ASP A 311 10.33 -7.82 13.79
CA ASP A 311 10.42 -7.17 15.09
C ASP A 311 9.22 -7.49 15.98
N ALA A 312 8.01 -7.32 15.44
CA ALA A 312 6.76 -7.56 16.14
C ALA A 312 6.62 -9.05 16.56
N GLU A 313 6.95 -9.97 15.65
CA GLU A 313 6.88 -11.42 15.91
C GLU A 313 7.92 -11.88 16.93
N MET A 314 9.16 -11.39 16.85
CA MET A 314 10.18 -11.66 17.85
C MET A 314 9.74 -11.19 19.24
N ARG A 315 9.14 -10.00 19.33
CA ARG A 315 8.60 -9.51 20.61
C ARG A 315 7.52 -10.42 21.17
N MET A 316 6.60 -10.90 20.33
CA MET A 316 5.57 -11.86 20.76
C MET A 316 6.19 -13.17 21.26
N ILE A 317 7.14 -13.73 20.51
CA ILE A 317 7.83 -14.99 20.89
C ILE A 317 8.57 -14.84 22.21
N CYS A 318 9.15 -13.66 22.48
CA CYS A 318 9.97 -13.41 23.66
C CYS A 318 9.21 -12.80 24.84
N GLY A 319 7.89 -12.67 24.73
CA GLY A 319 7.06 -12.12 25.81
C GLY A 319 7.32 -10.64 26.08
N LEU A 320 7.84 -9.90 25.11
CA LEU A 320 8.02 -8.45 25.18
C LEU A 320 6.69 -7.72 24.89
N PRO A 321 6.58 -6.42 25.25
CA PRO A 321 5.39 -5.64 24.95
C PRO A 321 5.00 -5.69 23.46
N ALA A 322 3.72 -5.95 23.19
CA ALA A 322 3.20 -6.02 21.84
C ALA A 322 3.33 -4.66 21.12
N VAL A 323 3.72 -4.72 19.85
CA VAL A 323 3.78 -3.56 18.96
C VAL A 323 2.39 -3.31 18.38
N LYS A 324 1.78 -2.17 18.72
CA LYS A 324 0.49 -1.75 18.15
C LYS A 324 0.64 -1.04 16.81
N ASP A 325 1.73 -0.31 16.65
CA ASP A 325 2.09 0.43 15.44
C ASP A 325 3.53 0.05 15.06
N PRO A 326 3.72 -0.78 14.04
CA PRO A 326 5.04 -1.26 13.61
C PRO A 326 5.89 -0.17 12.94
N LYS A 327 5.38 1.07 12.80
CA LYS A 327 6.07 2.21 12.22
C LYS A 327 6.55 1.98 10.78
N ILE A 328 5.75 1.25 10.01
CA ILE A 328 5.97 1.07 8.57
C ILE A 328 5.57 2.37 7.87
N PRO A 329 6.49 3.07 7.21
CA PRO A 329 6.17 4.34 6.58
C PRO A 329 5.53 4.15 5.21
N LEU A 330 4.69 5.11 4.85
CA LEU A 330 4.20 5.31 3.49
C LEU A 330 5.04 6.40 2.81
N LEU A 331 5.32 6.23 1.51
CA LEU A 331 6.01 7.23 0.69
C LEU A 331 5.30 7.39 -0.66
N ILE A 332 4.98 8.62 -1.03
CA ILE A 332 4.36 8.92 -2.30
C ILE A 332 5.42 8.98 -3.40
N PHE A 333 5.23 8.18 -4.43
CA PHE A 333 5.97 8.25 -5.69
C PHE A 333 5.08 8.85 -6.79
N ASP A 334 5.57 9.93 -7.39
CA ASP A 334 5.01 10.52 -8.58
C ASP A 334 6.12 10.77 -9.61
N LYS A 335 5.79 11.41 -10.73
CA LYS A 335 6.77 11.69 -11.79
C LYS A 335 7.99 12.46 -11.31
N SER A 336 7.90 13.22 -10.20
CA SER A 336 8.99 14.05 -9.71
C SER A 336 10.08 13.27 -8.98
N ASN A 337 9.73 12.09 -8.41
CA ASN A 337 10.65 11.33 -7.58
C ASN A 337 10.74 9.82 -7.92
N ALA A 338 9.88 9.28 -8.79
CA ALA A 338 9.87 7.85 -9.11
C ALA A 338 11.23 7.32 -9.63
N ASP A 339 12.06 8.18 -10.23
CA ASP A 339 13.39 7.83 -10.70
C ASP A 339 14.36 7.47 -9.55
N THR A 340 14.07 7.90 -8.32
CA THR A 340 14.85 7.50 -7.14
C THR A 340 14.76 6.01 -6.83
N ALA A 341 13.70 5.34 -7.33
CA ALA A 341 13.55 3.89 -7.20
C ALA A 341 14.45 3.08 -8.15
N GLY A 342 15.30 3.75 -8.97
CA GLY A 342 16.12 3.10 -10.02
C GLY A 342 15.42 3.08 -11.37
N LYS A 343 16.15 2.77 -12.46
CA LYS A 343 15.64 2.66 -13.84
C LYS A 343 16.10 1.37 -14.51
N PRO A 344 15.22 0.36 -14.65
CA PRO A 344 13.86 0.26 -14.10
C PRO A 344 13.84 0.27 -12.57
N ALA A 345 12.71 0.53 -11.98
CA ALA A 345 12.55 0.57 -10.54
C ALA A 345 12.99 -0.76 -9.89
N GLN A 346 13.66 -0.67 -8.75
CA GLN A 346 14.20 -1.81 -8.01
C GLN A 346 13.47 -1.95 -6.66
N VAL A 347 13.44 -3.17 -6.15
CA VAL A 347 12.85 -3.47 -4.84
C VAL A 347 13.51 -2.61 -3.76
N SER A 348 12.68 -2.00 -2.90
CA SER A 348 13.10 -1.24 -1.71
C SER A 348 14.01 -0.03 -1.98
N THR A 349 14.19 0.33 -3.25
CA THR A 349 15.00 1.49 -3.65
C THR A 349 14.14 2.77 -3.67
N GLY A 350 14.73 3.91 -3.26
CA GLY A 350 14.04 5.21 -3.24
C GLY A 350 13.43 5.59 -1.89
N TYR A 351 13.42 4.70 -0.91
CA TYR A 351 12.84 4.94 0.43
C TYR A 351 13.89 5.41 1.49
N GLY A 352 15.15 5.48 1.10
CA GLY A 352 16.25 5.63 2.06
C GLY A 352 16.55 4.34 2.83
N ASP A 353 17.57 4.38 3.65
CA ASP A 353 18.15 3.22 4.36
C ASP A 353 18.20 3.39 5.89
N ALA A 354 17.59 4.45 6.42
CA ALA A 354 17.64 4.79 7.85
C ALA A 354 17.16 3.66 8.77
N TYR A 355 16.23 2.80 8.28
CA TYR A 355 15.69 1.66 9.02
C TYR A 355 16.74 0.55 9.24
N LEU A 356 17.69 0.35 8.33
CA LEU A 356 18.71 -0.68 8.45
C LEU A 356 19.54 -0.50 9.73
N ALA A 357 20.09 0.70 9.92
CA ALA A 357 20.83 1.03 11.12
C ALA A 357 19.90 1.04 12.36
N GLY A 358 18.67 1.54 12.20
CA GLY A 358 17.66 1.61 13.24
C GLY A 358 17.30 0.24 13.82
N TYR A 359 16.99 -0.75 12.98
CA TYR A 359 16.69 -2.11 13.46
C TYR A 359 17.92 -2.82 14.01
N ARG A 360 19.11 -2.64 13.42
CA ARG A 360 20.35 -3.20 14.01
C ARG A 360 20.56 -2.69 15.44
N GLN A 361 20.35 -1.41 15.70
CA GLN A 361 20.42 -0.83 17.03
C GLN A 361 19.32 -1.38 17.94
N LEU A 362 18.07 -1.43 17.44
CA LEU A 362 16.89 -1.94 18.17
C LEU A 362 17.07 -3.39 18.61
N TRP A 363 17.66 -4.23 17.77
CA TRP A 363 17.91 -5.66 18.01
C TRP A 363 19.25 -5.96 18.65
N LYS A 364 20.03 -4.92 18.98
CA LYS A 364 21.40 -5.01 19.54
C LYS A 364 22.33 -5.91 18.69
N LEU A 365 22.17 -5.85 17.36
CA LEU A 365 23.08 -6.50 16.42
C LEU A 365 24.31 -5.60 16.20
N LYS A 366 25.50 -6.25 16.25
CA LYS A 366 26.78 -5.53 16.04
C LYS A 366 27.02 -5.27 14.55
#